data_e097f3f3141c87649178bb470982f073
#
_entry.id   e097f3f3141c87649178bb470982f073
#
_cell.length_a   1.000
_cell.length_b   1.000
_cell.length_c   1.000
_cell.angle_alpha   90.00
_cell.angle_beta   90.00
_cell.angle_gamma   90.00
#
_symmetry.space_group_name_H-M   'P 1'
#
loop_
_entity.id
_entity.type
_entity.pdbx_description
1 polymer ?
#
loop_
_entity_poly.entity_id
_entity_poly.type
_entity_poly.pdbx_seq_one_letter_code
_entity_poly.pdbx_strand_id
1 'polypeptide(L)'
;MLSNTNRTEIKKGVHKAVSDVNKLHAIIDESLIAHVAITNESGPVVIPMLAWRVDDYVYIHGANNSRLLRSLKQGVQTCLTFTLFGGWVLARSAFHHSAHYRSAVVFGQFEIVDCNQQKDRLLNHFIEQIAPGRTEEVRLSNEKELKATMLLRIPLTEASVKISNFGVNDDAEDMDIPVWAGVLPYRTVVGPLQACDDLYEGIAEPDYRSAYPNRWQE
;
A
#
# COMPACT_ATOMS: atom_id res chain seq x y z
N MET A 1 -19.26 3.99 -1.43
CA MET A 1 -18.83 5.11 -2.29
C MET A 1 -17.79 5.90 -1.52
N LEU A 2 -16.68 6.30 -2.14
CA LEU A 2 -15.64 7.08 -1.47
C LEU A 2 -16.16 8.47 -1.06
N SER A 3 -15.50 9.06 -0.04
CA SER A 3 -15.84 10.41 0.44
C SER A 3 -15.60 11.47 -0.64
N ASN A 4 -16.38 12.53 -0.57
CA ASN A 4 -16.18 13.71 -1.43
C ASN A 4 -15.99 14.94 -0.53
N THR A 5 -14.75 15.20 -0.18
CA THR A 5 -14.32 16.35 0.63
C THR A 5 -13.36 17.23 -0.17
N ASN A 6 -13.08 18.43 0.31
CA ASN A 6 -12.09 19.31 -0.33
C ASN A 6 -10.70 18.67 -0.49
N ARG A 7 -10.34 17.71 0.38
CA ARG A 7 -9.06 16.99 0.32
C ARG A 7 -9.08 15.81 -0.66
N THR A 8 -10.24 15.19 -0.85
CA THR A 8 -10.39 14.00 -1.71
C THR A 8 -10.81 14.35 -3.13
N GLU A 9 -11.21 15.60 -3.38
CA GLU A 9 -11.61 16.07 -4.71
C GLU A 9 -10.43 16.03 -5.69
N ILE A 10 -10.57 15.28 -6.77
CA ILE A 10 -9.58 15.19 -7.85
C ILE A 10 -9.90 16.24 -8.92
N LYS A 11 -9.17 17.36 -8.89
CA LYS A 11 -9.38 18.49 -9.82
C LYS A 11 -8.68 18.31 -11.17
N LYS A 12 -7.52 17.65 -11.20
CA LYS A 12 -6.76 17.40 -12.43
C LYS A 12 -6.81 15.92 -12.80
N GLY A 13 -7.19 15.64 -14.06
CA GLY A 13 -7.35 14.27 -14.54
C GLY A 13 -8.58 13.60 -13.90
N VAL A 14 -9.72 14.30 -13.87
CA VAL A 14 -10.99 13.84 -13.29
C VAL A 14 -11.45 12.50 -13.87
N HIS A 15 -11.18 12.26 -15.16
CA HIS A 15 -11.48 10.99 -15.85
C HIS A 15 -10.73 9.78 -15.27
N LYS A 16 -9.69 10.00 -14.45
CA LYS A 16 -8.94 8.95 -13.73
C LYS A 16 -9.46 8.72 -12.31
N ALA A 17 -10.39 9.57 -11.83
CA ALA A 17 -10.97 9.43 -10.51
C ALA A 17 -11.90 8.22 -10.45
N VAL A 18 -11.81 7.47 -9.36
CA VAL A 18 -12.62 6.28 -9.10
C VAL A 18 -13.29 6.42 -7.73
N SER A 19 -14.61 6.21 -7.67
CA SER A 19 -15.40 6.29 -6.43
C SER A 19 -15.73 4.94 -5.80
N ASP A 20 -15.25 3.84 -6.38
CA ASP A 20 -15.47 2.47 -5.90
C ASP A 20 -14.54 2.15 -4.73
N VAL A 21 -15.11 1.87 -3.56
CA VAL A 21 -14.39 1.49 -2.34
C VAL A 21 -13.61 0.18 -2.52
N ASN A 22 -14.10 -0.76 -3.34
CA ASN A 22 -13.38 -2.01 -3.60
C ASN A 22 -12.05 -1.75 -4.33
N LYS A 23 -11.98 -0.71 -5.16
CA LYS A 23 -10.71 -0.30 -5.79
C LYS A 23 -9.74 0.31 -4.79
N LEU A 24 -10.24 1.07 -3.80
CA LEU A 24 -9.41 1.54 -2.69
C LEU A 24 -8.82 0.35 -1.91
N HIS A 25 -9.66 -0.60 -1.50
CA HIS A 25 -9.23 -1.79 -0.77
C HIS A 25 -8.19 -2.60 -1.56
N ALA A 26 -8.45 -2.87 -2.85
CA ALA A 26 -7.54 -3.63 -3.70
C ALA A 26 -6.16 -2.94 -3.85
N ILE A 27 -6.11 -1.61 -3.97
CA ILE A 27 -4.83 -0.87 -4.05
C ILE A 27 -4.06 -0.98 -2.73
N ILE A 28 -4.73 -0.82 -1.60
CA ILE A 28 -4.10 -0.92 -0.28
C ILE A 28 -3.58 -2.35 -0.05
N ASP A 29 -4.41 -3.36 -0.30
CA ASP A 29 -4.09 -4.77 -0.08
C ASP A 29 -2.91 -5.24 -0.95
N GLU A 30 -2.76 -4.68 -2.16
CA GLU A 30 -1.67 -5.00 -3.06
C GLU A 30 -0.38 -4.22 -2.73
N SER A 31 -0.48 -3.01 -2.19
CA SER A 31 0.64 -2.07 -2.11
C SER A 31 1.64 -2.36 -0.99
N LEU A 32 1.29 -3.07 0.06
CA LEU A 32 2.09 -3.43 1.25
C LEU A 32 2.79 -2.25 1.96
N ILE A 33 3.15 -1.19 1.25
CA ILE A 33 3.85 -0.02 1.78
C ILE A 33 2.98 1.21 1.61
N ALA A 34 2.78 1.92 2.72
CA ALA A 34 2.22 3.26 2.73
C ALA A 34 3.32 4.30 2.93
N HIS A 35 3.28 5.38 2.18
CA HIS A 35 4.08 6.57 2.46
C HIS A 35 3.29 7.46 3.42
N VAL A 36 3.69 7.49 4.69
CA VAL A 36 3.01 8.23 5.76
C VAL A 36 3.61 9.61 5.88
N ALA A 37 2.80 10.64 5.62
CA ALA A 37 3.22 12.04 5.65
C ALA A 37 2.66 12.76 6.88
N ILE A 38 3.52 13.47 7.59
CA ILE A 38 3.17 14.41 8.67
C ILE A 38 3.90 15.73 8.48
N THR A 39 3.41 16.76 9.12
CA THR A 39 4.14 18.03 9.29
C THR A 39 4.50 18.20 10.76
N ASN A 40 5.75 18.54 11.04
CA ASN A 40 6.25 18.89 12.37
C ASN A 40 6.93 20.27 12.32
N GLU A 41 7.54 20.70 13.42
CA GLU A 41 8.23 21.99 13.53
C GLU A 41 9.37 22.16 12.49
N SER A 42 10.00 21.08 12.07
CA SER A 42 11.07 21.07 11.07
C SER A 42 10.56 21.01 9.63
N GLY A 43 9.24 20.94 9.43
CA GLY A 43 8.60 20.85 8.12
C GLY A 43 7.94 19.49 7.82
N PRO A 44 7.61 19.24 6.56
CA PRO A 44 6.98 17.97 6.14
C PRO A 44 7.98 16.81 6.19
N VAL A 45 7.49 15.66 6.65
CA VAL A 45 8.24 14.40 6.71
C VAL A 45 7.39 13.32 6.08
N VAL A 46 7.99 12.49 5.22
CA VAL A 46 7.35 11.33 4.61
C VAL A 46 8.19 10.09 4.91
N ILE A 47 7.57 9.06 5.50
CA ILE A 47 8.25 7.81 5.86
C ILE A 47 7.48 6.63 5.27
N PRO A 48 8.14 5.74 4.49
CA PRO A 48 7.54 4.50 4.06
C PRO A 48 7.38 3.55 5.25
N MET A 49 6.19 2.96 5.38
CA MET A 49 5.83 2.03 6.44
C MET A 49 5.15 0.80 5.85
N LEU A 50 5.45 -0.38 6.36
CA LEU A 50 4.60 -1.54 6.13
C LEU A 50 3.21 -1.22 6.67
N ALA A 51 2.20 -1.46 5.85
CA ALA A 51 0.81 -1.19 6.17
C ALA A 51 -0.07 -2.33 5.68
N TRP A 52 -1.10 -2.64 6.42
CA TRP A 52 -2.10 -3.64 6.01
C TRP A 52 -3.50 -3.16 6.35
N ARG A 53 -4.49 -3.70 5.68
CA ARG A 53 -5.89 -3.38 5.90
C ARG A 53 -6.62 -4.53 6.60
N VAL A 54 -7.47 -4.16 7.54
CA VAL A 54 -8.51 -5.03 8.06
C VAL A 54 -9.81 -4.23 8.05
N ASP A 55 -10.83 -4.73 7.38
CA ASP A 55 -12.09 -4.04 7.15
C ASP A 55 -11.88 -2.63 6.56
N ASP A 56 -12.42 -1.60 7.19
CA ASP A 56 -12.31 -0.19 6.77
C ASP A 56 -11.20 0.58 7.51
N TYR A 57 -10.14 -0.11 7.96
CA TYR A 57 -9.00 0.50 8.62
C TYR A 57 -7.68 0.06 7.99
N VAL A 58 -6.73 0.99 7.93
CA VAL A 58 -5.32 0.69 7.67
C VAL A 58 -4.56 0.71 8.98
N TYR A 59 -3.68 -0.26 9.15
CA TYR A 59 -2.84 -0.46 10.32
C TYR A 59 -1.38 -0.27 9.97
N ILE A 60 -0.62 0.31 10.91
CA ILE A 60 0.85 0.38 10.91
C ILE A 60 1.35 0.05 12.31
N HIS A 61 2.55 -0.51 12.40
CA HIS A 61 3.15 -0.82 13.69
C HIS A 61 4.63 -0.48 13.75
N GLY A 62 5.16 -0.44 14.94
CA GLY A 62 6.60 -0.26 15.19
C GLY A 62 6.91 -0.12 16.68
N ALA A 63 8.16 0.19 16.98
CA ALA A 63 8.61 0.36 18.36
C ALA A 63 7.99 1.59 19.03
N ASN A 64 7.69 1.51 20.32
CA ASN A 64 7.09 2.60 21.12
C ASN A 64 7.94 3.88 21.14
N ASN A 65 9.25 3.79 20.91
CA ASN A 65 10.15 4.94 20.85
C ASN A 65 10.26 5.59 19.47
N SER A 66 9.56 5.07 18.45
CA SER A 66 9.50 5.67 17.12
C SER A 66 8.96 7.10 17.18
N ARG A 67 9.72 8.06 16.65
CA ARG A 67 9.36 9.49 16.59
C ARG A 67 8.06 9.68 15.79
N LEU A 68 7.97 9.05 14.62
CA LEU A 68 6.78 9.10 13.76
C LEU A 68 5.55 8.59 14.51
N LEU A 69 5.62 7.36 15.06
CA LEU A 69 4.46 6.74 15.71
C LEU A 69 4.01 7.52 16.93
N ARG A 70 4.94 8.13 17.69
CA ARG A 70 4.58 9.00 18.82
C ARG A 70 3.84 10.27 18.37
N SER A 71 4.25 10.88 17.25
CA SER A 71 3.53 12.02 16.67
C SER A 71 2.14 11.60 16.18
N LEU A 72 2.03 10.49 15.47
CA LEU A 72 0.75 9.97 14.98
C LEU A 72 -0.21 9.61 16.12
N LYS A 73 0.30 9.01 17.21
CA LYS A 73 -0.47 8.72 18.42
C LYS A 73 -1.10 9.97 19.06
N GLN A 74 -0.48 11.13 18.90
CA GLN A 74 -1.00 12.42 19.41
C GLN A 74 -2.14 12.98 18.54
N GLY A 75 -2.57 12.28 17.51
CA GLY A 75 -3.66 12.71 16.65
C GLY A 75 -3.29 13.81 15.67
N VAL A 76 -2.02 13.91 15.23
CA VAL A 76 -1.66 14.85 14.17
C VAL A 76 -2.36 14.47 12.86
N GLN A 77 -2.73 15.48 12.10
CA GLN A 77 -3.26 15.27 10.74
C GLN A 77 -2.18 14.65 9.87
N THR A 78 -2.58 13.63 9.12
CA THR A 78 -1.69 12.85 8.26
C THR A 78 -2.35 12.53 6.93
N CYS A 79 -1.55 12.17 5.96
CA CYS A 79 -2.02 11.43 4.80
C CYS A 79 -1.12 10.22 4.51
N LEU A 80 -1.73 9.16 4.02
CA LEU A 80 -1.06 7.97 3.54
C LEU A 80 -1.23 7.90 2.03
N THR A 81 -0.14 7.62 1.32
CA THR A 81 -0.19 7.39 -0.13
C THR A 81 0.25 5.97 -0.44
N PHE A 82 -0.57 5.29 -1.23
CA PHE A 82 -0.30 3.99 -1.82
C PHE A 82 -0.19 4.16 -3.33
N THR A 83 0.84 3.58 -3.95
CA THR A 83 1.05 3.73 -5.39
C THR A 83 1.56 2.42 -6.00
N LEU A 84 0.90 2.00 -7.07
CA LEU A 84 1.25 0.84 -7.87
C LEU A 84 1.53 1.32 -9.30
N PHE A 85 2.77 1.19 -9.73
CA PHE A 85 3.17 1.52 -11.08
C PHE A 85 2.89 0.34 -12.01
N GLY A 86 2.19 0.61 -13.12
CA GLY A 86 1.73 -0.43 -14.06
C GLY A 86 2.42 -0.40 -15.41
N GLY A 87 3.19 0.64 -15.74
CA GLY A 87 3.93 0.72 -17.00
C GLY A 87 4.00 2.10 -17.61
N TRP A 88 4.80 2.21 -18.65
CA TRP A 88 4.93 3.42 -19.46
C TRP A 88 3.98 3.39 -20.64
N VAL A 89 3.37 4.52 -20.94
CA VAL A 89 2.65 4.77 -22.19
C VAL A 89 3.55 5.58 -23.08
N LEU A 90 4.01 4.94 -24.17
CA LEU A 90 4.91 5.53 -25.16
C LEU A 90 4.09 6.01 -26.34
N ALA A 91 4.05 7.31 -26.53
CA ALA A 91 3.29 7.98 -27.55
C ALA A 91 4.15 8.33 -28.77
N ARG A 92 3.55 8.84 -29.84
CA ARG A 92 4.26 9.31 -31.03
C ARG A 92 4.93 10.64 -30.79
N SER A 93 4.37 11.49 -29.94
CA SER A 93 5.01 12.73 -29.50
C SER A 93 5.55 12.64 -28.08
N ALA A 94 6.65 13.34 -27.79
CA ALA A 94 7.26 13.38 -26.48
C ALA A 94 6.28 13.92 -25.38
N PHE A 95 5.40 14.81 -25.77
CA PHE A 95 4.42 15.45 -24.88
C PHE A 95 3.36 14.47 -24.37
N HIS A 96 2.96 13.48 -25.18
CA HIS A 96 1.90 12.53 -24.87
C HIS A 96 2.35 11.24 -24.15
N HIS A 97 3.65 11.12 -23.87
CA HIS A 97 4.13 10.03 -23.01
C HIS A 97 3.47 10.12 -21.63
N SER A 98 3.07 8.97 -21.08
CA SER A 98 2.33 8.89 -19.84
C SER A 98 2.68 7.59 -19.08
N ALA A 99 1.93 7.30 -18.02
CA ALA A 99 2.11 6.09 -17.23
C ALA A 99 0.77 5.44 -16.85
N HIS A 100 0.78 4.12 -16.76
CA HIS A 100 -0.23 3.35 -16.06
C HIS A 100 0.11 3.32 -14.57
N TYR A 101 -0.85 3.64 -13.74
CA TYR A 101 -0.71 3.57 -12.29
C TYR A 101 -2.07 3.43 -11.62
N ARG A 102 -2.03 2.91 -10.40
CA ARG A 102 -3.15 2.94 -9.46
C ARG A 102 -2.65 3.59 -8.19
N SER A 103 -3.37 4.56 -7.66
CA SER A 103 -2.99 5.22 -6.41
C SER A 103 -4.19 5.48 -5.52
N ALA A 104 -3.95 5.44 -4.22
CA ALA A 104 -4.90 5.81 -3.19
C ALA A 104 -4.24 6.79 -2.23
N VAL A 105 -4.99 7.79 -1.80
CA VAL A 105 -4.59 8.72 -0.74
C VAL A 105 -5.65 8.68 0.35
N VAL A 106 -5.23 8.41 1.57
CA VAL A 106 -6.09 8.37 2.76
C VAL A 106 -5.71 9.54 3.66
N PHE A 107 -6.70 10.28 4.14
CA PHE A 107 -6.52 11.41 5.04
C PHE A 107 -7.15 11.13 6.39
N GLY A 108 -6.58 11.67 7.46
CA GLY A 108 -7.16 11.54 8.79
C GLY A 108 -6.16 11.65 9.93
N GLN A 109 -6.52 11.01 11.01
CA GLN A 109 -5.71 10.88 12.22
C GLN A 109 -5.63 9.42 12.60
N PHE A 110 -4.48 9.01 13.11
CA PHE A 110 -4.33 7.67 13.65
C PHE A 110 -4.91 7.57 15.06
N GLU A 111 -5.47 6.41 15.33
CA GLU A 111 -5.93 5.96 16.64
C GLU A 111 -5.01 4.86 17.15
N ILE A 112 -4.75 4.85 18.46
CA ILE A 112 -3.97 3.77 19.07
C ILE A 112 -4.85 2.53 19.31
N VAL A 113 -4.28 1.35 19.05
CA VAL A 113 -4.84 0.06 19.49
C VAL A 113 -4.16 -0.33 20.80
N ASP A 114 -4.79 -0.03 21.95
CA ASP A 114 -4.19 -0.23 23.27
C ASP A 114 -4.41 -1.65 23.84
N CYS A 115 -5.51 -2.32 23.51
CA CYS A 115 -5.82 -3.64 24.00
C CYS A 115 -4.83 -4.68 23.46
N ASN A 116 -4.05 -5.32 24.34
CA ASN A 116 -3.05 -6.32 23.93
C ASN A 116 -3.67 -7.50 23.18
N GLN A 117 -4.84 -7.97 23.56
CA GLN A 117 -5.53 -9.06 22.85
C GLN A 117 -5.92 -8.66 21.42
N GLN A 118 -6.41 -7.44 21.24
CA GLN A 118 -6.73 -6.92 19.91
C GLN A 118 -5.46 -6.71 19.09
N LYS A 119 -4.41 -6.18 19.71
CA LYS A 119 -3.10 -5.96 19.07
C LYS A 119 -2.51 -7.28 18.57
N ASP A 120 -2.50 -8.31 19.41
CA ASP A 120 -2.01 -9.64 19.05
C ASP A 120 -2.79 -10.22 17.86
N ARG A 121 -4.12 -10.20 17.90
CA ARG A 121 -4.96 -10.66 16.79
C ARG A 121 -4.65 -9.93 15.47
N LEU A 122 -4.48 -8.60 15.52
CA LEU A 122 -4.23 -7.80 14.33
C LEU A 122 -2.82 -8.00 13.75
N LEU A 123 -1.81 -8.19 14.61
CA LEU A 123 -0.44 -8.51 14.18
C LEU A 123 -0.38 -9.92 13.58
N ASN A 124 -1.06 -10.89 14.18
CA ASN A 124 -1.16 -12.25 13.63
C ASN A 124 -1.90 -12.24 12.29
N HIS A 125 -2.97 -11.44 12.15
CA HIS A 125 -3.65 -11.27 10.86
C HIS A 125 -2.70 -10.74 9.77
N PHE A 126 -1.82 -9.80 10.11
CA PHE A 126 -0.79 -9.32 9.17
C PHE A 126 0.15 -10.45 8.74
N ILE A 127 0.60 -11.30 9.67
CA ILE A 127 1.46 -12.45 9.34
C ILE A 127 0.73 -13.40 8.40
N GLU A 128 -0.53 -13.71 8.66
CA GLU A 128 -1.35 -14.58 7.80
C GLU A 128 -1.59 -13.99 6.40
N GLN A 129 -1.66 -12.66 6.27
CA GLN A 129 -1.77 -12.02 4.95
C GLN A 129 -0.52 -12.17 4.07
N ILE A 130 0.66 -12.24 4.69
CA ILE A 130 1.93 -12.37 3.95
C ILE A 130 2.42 -13.81 3.85
N ALA A 131 2.04 -14.67 4.80
CA ALA A 131 2.47 -16.07 4.87
C ALA A 131 1.35 -16.92 5.51
N PRO A 132 0.34 -17.36 4.74
CA PRO A 132 -0.79 -18.14 5.25
C PRO A 132 -0.35 -19.41 5.98
N GLY A 133 -0.94 -19.64 7.16
CA GLY A 133 -0.59 -20.75 8.05
C GLY A 133 0.64 -20.51 8.93
N ARG A 134 1.36 -19.40 8.74
CA ARG A 134 2.61 -19.15 9.44
C ARG A 134 2.43 -19.00 10.96
N THR A 135 1.29 -18.47 11.41
CA THR A 135 1.02 -18.31 12.86
C THR A 135 0.87 -19.62 13.60
N GLU A 136 0.59 -20.72 12.90
CA GLU A 136 0.54 -22.07 13.48
C GLU A 136 1.94 -22.69 13.63
N GLU A 137 2.92 -22.21 12.89
CA GLU A 137 4.29 -22.75 12.84
C GLU A 137 5.25 -22.01 13.76
N VAL A 138 5.00 -20.73 14.05
CA VAL A 138 5.91 -19.89 14.80
C VAL A 138 5.42 -19.62 16.22
N ARG A 139 6.34 -19.28 17.11
CA ARG A 139 5.99 -18.74 18.42
C ARG A 139 5.33 -17.37 18.25
N LEU A 140 4.12 -17.22 18.75
CA LEU A 140 3.41 -15.93 18.75
C LEU A 140 4.07 -14.93 19.71
N SER A 141 3.69 -13.66 19.61
CA SER A 141 4.21 -12.57 20.42
C SER A 141 3.88 -12.78 21.90
N ASN A 142 4.86 -12.59 22.77
CA ASN A 142 4.64 -12.60 24.21
C ASN A 142 4.20 -11.22 24.72
N GLU A 143 3.77 -11.12 25.97
CA GLU A 143 3.29 -9.86 26.56
C GLU A 143 4.31 -8.72 26.52
N LYS A 144 5.61 -9.02 26.69
CA LYS A 144 6.67 -8.02 26.66
C LYS A 144 6.83 -7.44 25.25
N GLU A 145 6.76 -8.29 24.23
CA GLU A 145 6.83 -7.90 22.82
C GLU A 145 5.60 -7.07 22.42
N LEU A 146 4.40 -7.49 22.82
CA LEU A 146 3.17 -6.73 22.60
C LEU A 146 3.20 -5.35 23.29
N LYS A 147 3.71 -5.28 24.52
CA LYS A 147 3.90 -4.01 25.25
C LYS A 147 4.94 -3.09 24.60
N ALA A 148 5.97 -3.64 23.97
CA ALA A 148 7.02 -2.88 23.28
C ALA A 148 6.58 -2.37 21.89
N THR A 149 5.50 -2.92 21.33
CA THR A 149 4.99 -2.61 19.99
C THR A 149 3.83 -1.61 20.07
N MET A 150 3.97 -0.50 19.38
CA MET A 150 2.87 0.44 19.11
C MET A 150 2.14 -0.01 17.85
N LEU A 151 0.84 -0.19 17.94
CA LEU A 151 -0.05 -0.46 16.82
C LEU A 151 -1.03 0.71 16.68
N LEU A 152 -1.06 1.29 15.50
CA LEU A 152 -1.93 2.41 15.15
C LEU A 152 -2.83 2.03 13.98
N ARG A 153 -4.03 2.62 13.95
CA ARG A 153 -4.98 2.45 12.84
C ARG A 153 -5.51 3.80 12.37
N ILE A 154 -5.86 3.89 11.09
CA ILE A 154 -6.54 5.04 10.50
C ILE A 154 -7.77 4.56 9.73
N PRO A 155 -8.96 5.19 9.90
CA PRO A 155 -10.14 4.80 9.15
C PRO A 155 -10.04 5.23 7.69
N LEU A 156 -10.64 4.45 6.78
CA LEU A 156 -10.71 4.72 5.35
C LEU A 156 -11.89 5.64 4.97
N THR A 157 -12.41 6.42 5.92
CA THR A 157 -13.57 7.29 5.72
C THR A 157 -13.30 8.49 4.82
N GLU A 158 -12.05 8.93 4.71
CA GLU A 158 -11.66 10.05 3.87
C GLU A 158 -10.51 9.62 2.94
N ALA A 159 -10.86 9.20 1.72
CA ALA A 159 -9.90 8.66 0.77
C ALA A 159 -10.26 9.04 -0.66
N SER A 160 -9.23 9.11 -1.52
CA SER A 160 -9.37 9.28 -2.97
C SER A 160 -8.60 8.19 -3.71
N VAL A 161 -9.13 7.80 -4.88
CA VAL A 161 -8.51 6.80 -5.75
C VAL A 161 -8.35 7.36 -7.14
N LYS A 162 -7.18 7.09 -7.73
CA LYS A 162 -6.87 7.49 -9.09
C LYS A 162 -6.28 6.30 -9.86
N ILE A 163 -6.87 5.99 -11.03
CA ILE A 163 -6.42 4.88 -11.89
C ILE A 163 -6.16 5.44 -13.28
N SER A 164 -4.97 5.22 -13.79
CA SER A 164 -4.57 5.53 -15.16
C SER A 164 -4.22 4.21 -15.86
N ASN A 165 -5.08 3.79 -16.80
CA ASN A 165 -4.92 2.56 -17.57
C ASN A 165 -5.33 2.75 -19.04
N PHE A 166 -5.27 3.98 -19.52
CA PHE A 166 -5.66 4.34 -20.88
C PHE A 166 -4.52 4.02 -21.86
N GLY A 167 -4.87 3.71 -23.10
CA GLY A 167 -3.91 3.56 -24.17
C GLY A 167 -3.22 4.87 -24.57
N VAL A 168 -2.46 4.81 -25.66
CA VAL A 168 -1.84 6.01 -26.25
C VAL A 168 -2.94 6.98 -26.72
N ASN A 169 -2.73 8.25 -26.45
CA ASN A 169 -3.61 9.33 -26.90
C ASN A 169 -2.76 10.41 -27.58
N ASP A 170 -2.48 10.20 -28.86
CA ASP A 170 -1.76 11.16 -29.70
C ASP A 170 -2.71 12.16 -30.34
N ASP A 171 -2.20 13.33 -30.68
CA ASP A 171 -2.92 14.28 -31.51
C ASP A 171 -3.04 13.78 -32.96
N ALA A 172 -4.07 14.24 -33.67
CA ALA A 172 -4.35 13.78 -35.03
C ALA A 172 -3.17 14.02 -36.00
N GLU A 173 -2.42 15.09 -35.80
CA GLU A 173 -1.25 15.47 -36.60
C GLU A 173 -0.03 14.57 -36.37
N ASP A 174 0.01 13.85 -35.24
CA ASP A 174 1.10 12.94 -34.89
C ASP A 174 0.85 11.51 -35.39
N MET A 175 -0.36 11.18 -35.83
CA MET A 175 -0.75 9.81 -36.17
C MET A 175 0.05 9.20 -37.32
N ASP A 176 0.54 10.02 -38.24
CA ASP A 176 1.33 9.58 -39.40
C ASP A 176 2.84 9.46 -39.12
N ILE A 177 3.28 9.77 -37.88
CA ILE A 177 4.69 9.61 -37.50
C ILE A 177 5.04 8.12 -37.43
N PRO A 178 6.01 7.62 -38.22
CA PRO A 178 6.28 6.17 -38.34
C PRO A 178 7.17 5.65 -37.19
N VAL A 179 6.72 5.84 -35.95
CA VAL A 179 7.36 5.31 -34.74
C VAL A 179 6.40 4.37 -34.01
N TRP A 180 6.97 3.40 -33.31
CA TRP A 180 6.19 2.52 -32.47
C TRP A 180 5.53 3.30 -31.33
N ALA A 181 4.25 3.06 -31.06
CA ALA A 181 3.52 3.62 -29.95
C ALA A 181 2.71 2.51 -29.24
N GLY A 182 2.66 2.56 -27.92
CA GLY A 182 1.99 1.51 -27.15
C GLY A 182 2.33 1.58 -25.66
N VAL A 183 2.14 0.47 -24.96
CA VAL A 183 2.38 0.35 -23.52
C VAL A 183 3.55 -0.60 -23.28
N LEU A 184 4.51 -0.15 -22.46
CA LEU A 184 5.54 -1.00 -21.87
C LEU A 184 5.09 -1.37 -20.45
N PRO A 185 4.52 -2.56 -20.23
CA PRO A 185 3.98 -2.94 -18.93
C PRO A 185 5.10 -3.24 -17.93
N TYR A 186 4.83 -2.91 -16.66
CA TYR A 186 5.64 -3.30 -15.50
C TYR A 186 4.83 -4.21 -14.61
N ARG A 187 5.49 -5.22 -14.05
CA ARG A 187 4.91 -6.15 -13.10
C ARG A 187 5.86 -6.34 -11.92
N THR A 188 5.31 -6.36 -10.71
CA THR A 188 6.00 -6.87 -9.54
C THR A 188 5.74 -8.37 -9.47
N VAL A 189 6.78 -9.17 -9.26
CA VAL A 189 6.68 -10.63 -9.15
C VAL A 189 7.21 -11.10 -7.81
N VAL A 190 6.62 -12.18 -7.28
CA VAL A 190 7.14 -12.87 -6.10
C VAL A 190 8.21 -13.84 -6.56
N GLY A 191 9.46 -13.60 -6.12
CA GLY A 191 10.61 -14.47 -6.43
C GLY A 191 10.53 -15.84 -5.73
N PRO A 192 11.49 -16.74 -6.02
CA PRO A 192 11.64 -17.97 -5.26
C PRO A 192 11.98 -17.67 -3.79
N LEU A 193 11.56 -18.56 -2.90
CA LEU A 193 11.95 -18.48 -1.49
C LEU A 193 13.47 -18.67 -1.34
N GLN A 194 14.04 -18.02 -0.35
CA GLN A 194 15.45 -18.13 -0.03
C GLN A 194 15.57 -18.53 1.46
N ALA A 195 16.06 -19.74 1.70
CA ALA A 195 16.28 -20.24 3.05
C ALA A 195 17.39 -19.44 3.75
N CYS A 196 17.32 -19.32 5.08
CA CYS A 196 18.43 -18.80 5.88
C CYS A 196 19.54 -19.87 6.00
N ASP A 197 20.78 -19.42 6.23
CA ASP A 197 21.96 -20.30 6.28
C ASP A 197 21.92 -21.28 7.47
N ASP A 198 21.17 -20.94 8.52
CA ASP A 198 21.04 -21.72 9.76
C ASP A 198 19.71 -22.50 9.83
N LEU A 199 19.04 -22.71 8.69
CA LEU A 199 17.84 -23.54 8.65
C LEU A 199 18.17 -24.99 9.01
N TYR A 200 17.38 -25.59 9.93
CA TYR A 200 17.53 -27.01 10.26
C TYR A 200 17.31 -27.90 9.04
N GLU A 201 18.15 -28.93 8.93
CA GLU A 201 18.05 -29.94 7.87
C GLU A 201 16.68 -30.64 7.92
N GLY A 202 16.09 -30.86 6.75
CA GLY A 202 14.80 -31.55 6.61
C GLY A 202 13.56 -30.66 6.78
N ILE A 203 13.71 -29.35 7.01
CA ILE A 203 12.57 -28.41 6.97
C ILE A 203 12.16 -28.19 5.52
N ALA A 204 10.93 -28.53 5.19
CA ALA A 204 10.37 -28.35 3.85
C ALA A 204 10.13 -26.86 3.53
N GLU A 205 10.35 -26.49 2.27
CA GLU A 205 9.99 -25.17 1.78
C GLU A 205 8.46 -25.00 1.76
N PRO A 206 7.90 -23.95 2.40
CA PRO A 206 6.46 -23.71 2.40
C PRO A 206 5.97 -23.13 1.07
N ASP A 207 4.70 -23.34 0.75
CA ASP A 207 4.05 -22.73 -0.43
C ASP A 207 3.36 -21.40 -0.10
N TYR A 208 4.13 -20.36 0.22
CA TYR A 208 3.56 -19.02 0.43
C TYR A 208 3.21 -18.29 -0.86
N ARG A 209 3.69 -18.77 -2.03
CA ARG A 209 3.36 -18.15 -3.33
C ARG A 209 1.87 -18.25 -3.65
N SER A 210 1.20 -19.28 -3.15
CA SER A 210 -0.26 -19.45 -3.27
C SER A 210 -1.06 -18.33 -2.61
N ALA A 211 -0.48 -17.59 -1.66
CA ALA A 211 -1.08 -16.40 -1.04
C ALA A 211 -1.21 -15.21 -2.00
N TYR A 212 -0.52 -15.25 -3.12
CA TYR A 212 -0.44 -14.14 -4.08
C TYR A 212 -1.01 -14.48 -5.47
N PRO A 213 -2.16 -15.21 -5.58
CA PRO A 213 -2.64 -15.75 -6.85
C PRO A 213 -3.05 -14.67 -7.86
N ASN A 214 -3.39 -13.47 -7.40
CA ASN A 214 -3.88 -12.37 -8.22
C ASN A 214 -2.92 -11.17 -8.27
N ARG A 215 -1.75 -11.30 -7.68
CA ARG A 215 -0.76 -10.22 -7.64
C ARG A 215 0.65 -10.81 -7.61
N TRP A 216 1.59 -10.13 -8.27
CA TRP A 216 3.02 -10.46 -8.26
C TRP A 216 3.37 -11.84 -8.81
N GLN A 217 2.51 -12.41 -9.62
CA GLN A 217 2.82 -13.62 -10.42
C GLN A 217 3.29 -13.23 -11.82
N GLU A 218 4.10 -14.11 -12.42
CA GLU A 218 4.59 -13.96 -13.80
C GLU A 218 3.47 -13.96 -14.83
#